data_d5cd4e7f9e0ffc53c16136c1bced5b37
#
_entry.id   d5cd4e7f9e0ffc53c16136c1bced5b37
#
_cell.length_a   1.000
_cell.length_b   1.000
_cell.length_c   1.000
_cell.angle_alpha   90.00
_cell.angle_beta   90.00
_cell.angle_gamma   90.00
#
_symmetry.space_group_name_H-M   'P 1'
#
loop_
_entity.id
_entity.type
_entity.pdbx_description
1 polymer ?
#
loop_
_entity_poly.entity_id
_entity_poly.type
_entity_poly.pdbx_seq_one_letter_code
_entity_poly.pdbx_strand_id
1 'polypeptide(L)'
;MAVGLGLMFGFRLPENFDHPYVSRSVTEFWRRWHMTLGAWFRDYVYIPLGGSRVATKGRLVLNLAVVWTATGVWHGANWTFVLWGALYGALIAAEKLARLPERIERHPRLGALTRPAVLLLVAFGWVLFRSPDVASAGCRLAALFGFGAAGLADGAAWFEFRELAAVFAVGILASVPWLPRLERAWEGTRRGTLLHGVERVVQLALFPAGVSYLAMSAHNPFIYFNF
;
A
#
# COMPACT_ATOMS: atom_id res chain seq x y z
N MET A 1 -7.31 -1.14 -14.24
CA MET A 1 -8.65 -1.37 -14.77
C MET A 1 -9.53 -0.12 -14.64
N ALA A 2 -9.83 0.42 -13.45
CA ALA A 2 -10.70 1.61 -13.28
C ALA A 2 -10.26 2.82 -14.13
N VAL A 3 -8.97 3.17 -14.14
CA VAL A 3 -8.42 4.24 -14.99
C VAL A 3 -8.64 3.95 -16.49
N GLY A 4 -8.37 2.70 -16.91
CA GLY A 4 -8.58 2.29 -18.32
C GLY A 4 -10.06 2.35 -18.73
N LEU A 5 -10.97 1.86 -17.90
CA LEU A 5 -12.40 1.99 -18.13
C LEU A 5 -12.84 3.45 -18.17
N GLY A 6 -12.35 4.28 -17.23
CA GLY A 6 -12.61 5.72 -17.24
C GLY A 6 -12.23 6.36 -18.58
N LEU A 7 -11.03 6.04 -19.10
CA LEU A 7 -10.57 6.55 -20.39
C LEU A 7 -11.45 6.11 -21.56
N MET A 8 -11.97 4.87 -21.53
CA MET A 8 -12.91 4.38 -22.56
C MET A 8 -14.23 5.18 -22.56
N PHE A 9 -14.66 5.70 -21.40
CA PHE A 9 -15.83 6.57 -21.27
C PHE A 9 -15.51 8.07 -21.38
N GLY A 10 -14.27 8.44 -21.75
CA GLY A 10 -13.84 9.82 -21.93
C GLY A 10 -13.42 10.52 -20.62
N PHE A 11 -13.36 9.81 -19.48
CA PHE A 11 -12.93 10.36 -18.20
C PHE A 11 -11.44 10.12 -17.95
N ARG A 12 -10.71 11.16 -17.57
CA ARG A 12 -9.32 11.08 -17.13
C ARG A 12 -9.28 10.95 -15.61
N LEU A 13 -9.28 9.71 -15.12
CA LEU A 13 -9.13 9.43 -13.69
C LEU A 13 -7.66 9.50 -13.28
N PRO A 14 -7.35 10.10 -12.12
CA PRO A 14 -5.98 10.15 -11.62
C PRO A 14 -5.50 8.77 -11.15
N GLU A 15 -4.19 8.55 -11.28
CA GLU A 15 -3.54 7.37 -10.70
C GLU A 15 -3.58 7.43 -9.17
N ASN A 16 -3.79 6.27 -8.56
CA ASN A 16 -3.85 6.13 -7.10
C ASN A 16 -2.69 5.35 -6.49
N PHE A 17 -1.93 4.62 -7.33
CA PHE A 17 -0.85 3.76 -6.88
C PHE A 17 0.37 3.92 -7.79
N ASP A 18 1.55 4.15 -7.19
CA ASP A 18 2.84 4.25 -7.89
C ASP A 18 3.88 3.38 -7.19
N HIS A 19 3.83 2.05 -7.41
CA HIS A 19 4.78 1.07 -6.86
C HIS A 19 5.08 1.29 -5.36
N PRO A 20 4.07 1.31 -4.47
CA PRO A 20 4.24 1.69 -3.07
C PRO A 20 5.18 0.77 -2.29
N TYR A 21 5.27 -0.51 -2.66
CA TYR A 21 6.08 -1.50 -1.94
C TYR A 21 7.60 -1.39 -2.16
N VAL A 22 8.06 -0.49 -3.05
CA VAL A 22 9.50 -0.17 -3.18
C VAL A 22 9.93 1.02 -2.33
N SER A 23 9.03 1.57 -1.54
CA SER A 23 9.25 2.77 -0.71
C SER A 23 10.34 2.53 0.35
N ARG A 24 11.09 3.60 0.64
CA ARG A 24 12.21 3.60 1.57
C ARG A 24 11.85 4.22 2.92
N SER A 25 10.63 4.76 3.04
CA SER A 25 10.07 5.31 4.28
C SER A 25 8.55 5.12 4.27
N VAL A 26 7.92 5.15 5.45
CA VAL A 26 6.46 5.10 5.59
C VAL A 26 5.83 6.35 4.95
N THR A 27 6.47 7.50 5.08
CA THR A 27 6.04 8.73 4.40
C THR A 27 6.05 8.57 2.87
N GLU A 28 7.08 7.93 2.29
CA GLU A 28 7.13 7.66 0.85
C GLU A 28 6.05 6.66 0.45
N PHE A 29 5.82 5.61 1.26
CA PHE A 29 4.77 4.62 1.01
C PHE A 29 3.40 5.29 0.84
N TRP A 30 3.00 6.15 1.76
CA TRP A 30 1.71 6.83 1.73
C TRP A 30 1.60 7.93 0.66
N ARG A 31 2.71 8.42 0.11
CA ARG A 31 2.71 9.26 -1.09
C ARG A 31 2.44 8.48 -2.37
N ARG A 32 2.64 7.17 -2.35
CA ARG A 32 2.51 6.25 -3.48
C ARG A 32 1.28 5.34 -3.37
N TRP A 33 0.66 5.28 -2.19
CA TRP A 33 -0.53 4.50 -1.89
C TRP A 33 -1.73 5.42 -1.72
N HIS A 34 -2.83 5.10 -2.43
CA HIS A 34 -4.11 5.83 -2.38
C HIS A 34 -3.92 7.35 -2.51
N MET A 35 -3.22 7.77 -3.57
CA MET A 35 -2.69 9.12 -3.76
C MET A 35 -3.77 10.20 -3.72
N THR A 36 -4.96 9.93 -4.29
CA THR A 36 -6.07 10.89 -4.29
C THR A 36 -6.64 11.12 -2.89
N LEU A 37 -6.80 10.07 -2.09
CA LEU A 37 -7.22 10.20 -0.69
C LEU A 37 -6.17 10.98 0.12
N GLY A 38 -4.89 10.64 -0.06
CA GLY A 38 -3.78 11.36 0.57
C GLY A 38 -3.76 12.84 0.20
N ALA A 39 -4.01 13.18 -1.07
CA ALA A 39 -4.12 14.55 -1.55
C ALA A 39 -5.31 15.27 -0.89
N TRP A 40 -6.48 14.62 -0.82
CA TRP A 40 -7.66 15.21 -0.19
C TRP A 40 -7.41 15.55 1.29
N PHE A 41 -6.93 14.59 2.09
CA PHE A 41 -6.62 14.84 3.50
C PHE A 41 -5.52 15.88 3.68
N ARG A 42 -4.53 15.93 2.79
CA ARG A 42 -3.50 16.98 2.79
C ARG A 42 -4.11 18.36 2.57
N ASP A 43 -4.92 18.51 1.53
CA ASP A 43 -5.37 19.81 1.06
C ASP A 43 -6.52 20.37 1.92
N TYR A 44 -7.41 19.50 2.39
CA TYR A 44 -8.60 19.92 3.14
C TYR A 44 -8.48 19.79 4.66
N VAL A 45 -7.52 19.03 5.19
CA VAL A 45 -7.34 18.86 6.63
C VAL A 45 -5.95 19.32 7.08
N TYR A 46 -4.88 18.74 6.51
CA TYR A 46 -3.54 18.98 6.99
C TYR A 46 -3.05 20.42 6.77
N ILE A 47 -3.21 20.96 5.57
CA ILE A 47 -2.82 22.35 5.24
C ILE A 47 -3.63 23.38 6.02
N PRO A 48 -4.96 23.29 6.13
CA PRO A 48 -5.75 24.20 6.96
C PRO A 48 -5.37 24.19 8.45
N LEU A 49 -4.92 23.06 8.99
CA LEU A 49 -4.39 22.96 10.35
C LEU A 49 -3.00 23.61 10.54
N GLY A 50 -2.39 24.12 9.47
CA GLY A 50 -1.05 24.71 9.43
C GLY A 50 0.01 23.81 8.79
N GLY A 51 -0.32 22.56 8.43
CA GLY A 51 0.57 21.64 7.74
C GLY A 51 1.84 21.32 8.54
N SER A 52 2.99 21.35 7.84
CA SER A 52 4.32 21.20 8.44
C SER A 52 5.00 22.53 8.81
N ARG A 53 4.42 23.67 8.38
CA ARG A 53 4.97 25.02 8.64
C ARG A 53 4.38 25.58 9.92
N VAL A 54 4.61 24.90 11.04
CA VAL A 54 4.09 25.28 12.37
C VAL A 54 5.23 25.58 13.32
N ALA A 55 4.95 26.42 14.34
CA ALA A 55 5.97 26.94 15.25
C ALA A 55 6.62 25.85 16.14
N THR A 56 5.89 24.78 16.46
CA THR A 56 6.36 23.77 17.41
C THR A 56 6.24 22.35 16.85
N LYS A 57 7.14 21.45 17.30
CA LYS A 57 7.07 20.02 17.01
C LYS A 57 5.77 19.38 17.52
N GLY A 58 5.28 19.81 18.69
CA GLY A 58 4.02 19.33 19.25
C GLY A 58 2.84 19.63 18.35
N ARG A 59 2.77 20.84 17.75
CA ARG A 59 1.72 21.19 16.80
C ARG A 59 1.80 20.34 15.52
N LEU A 60 3.01 20.05 15.04
CA LEU A 60 3.21 19.16 13.90
C LEU A 60 2.65 17.75 14.18
N VAL A 61 2.99 17.20 15.36
CA VAL A 61 2.49 15.87 15.80
C VAL A 61 0.97 15.88 15.90
N LEU A 62 0.39 16.93 16.50
CA LEU A 62 -1.06 17.06 16.62
C LEU A 62 -1.74 17.10 15.24
N ASN A 63 -1.23 17.90 14.29
CA ASN A 63 -1.78 17.97 12.93
C ASN A 63 -1.76 16.58 12.26
N LEU A 64 -0.68 15.84 12.40
CA LEU A 64 -0.58 14.48 11.88
C LEU A 64 -1.54 13.50 12.59
N ALA A 65 -1.65 13.59 13.91
CA ALA A 65 -2.57 12.77 14.69
C ALA A 65 -4.03 12.99 14.25
N VAL A 66 -4.44 14.26 14.06
CA VAL A 66 -5.79 14.59 13.59
C VAL A 66 -6.05 13.99 12.21
N VAL A 67 -5.13 14.20 11.25
CA VAL A 67 -5.26 13.67 9.88
C VAL A 67 -5.37 12.15 9.89
N TRP A 68 -4.47 11.46 10.58
CA TRP A 68 -4.42 10.00 10.54
C TRP A 68 -5.54 9.34 11.35
N THR A 69 -5.98 9.95 12.46
CA THR A 69 -7.20 9.50 13.16
C THR A 69 -8.43 9.66 12.28
N ALA A 70 -8.57 10.82 11.61
CA ALA A 70 -9.66 11.06 10.68
C ALA A 70 -9.63 10.07 9.50
N THR A 71 -8.44 9.74 8.98
CA THR A 71 -8.28 8.71 7.94
C THR A 71 -8.71 7.33 8.44
N GLY A 72 -8.36 6.96 9.68
CA GLY A 72 -8.79 5.71 10.30
C GLY A 72 -10.32 5.65 10.44
N VAL A 73 -10.94 6.68 11.00
CA VAL A 73 -12.41 6.77 11.16
C VAL A 73 -13.13 6.75 9.81
N TRP A 74 -12.54 7.35 8.77
CA TRP A 74 -13.08 7.33 7.41
C TRP A 74 -13.18 5.91 6.85
N HIS A 75 -12.28 5.00 7.24
CA HIS A 75 -12.30 3.60 6.84
C HIS A 75 -13.37 2.76 7.55
N GLY A 76 -13.93 3.24 8.64
CA GLY A 76 -15.03 2.57 9.36
C GLY A 76 -15.02 2.80 10.87
N ALA A 77 -16.15 2.46 11.50
CA ALA A 77 -16.40 2.65 12.93
C ALA A 77 -15.84 1.49 13.78
N ASN A 78 -14.64 1.00 13.47
CA ASN A 78 -13.97 -0.06 14.21
C ASN A 78 -12.66 0.46 14.84
N TRP A 79 -12.39 0.04 16.06
CA TRP A 79 -11.15 0.39 16.77
C TRP A 79 -9.88 -0.05 16.05
N THR A 80 -9.94 -1.12 15.25
CA THR A 80 -8.81 -1.56 14.43
C THR A 80 -8.39 -0.49 13.43
N PHE A 81 -9.33 0.23 12.81
CA PHE A 81 -9.04 1.34 11.90
C PHE A 81 -8.49 2.56 12.61
N VAL A 82 -9.01 2.87 13.82
CA VAL A 82 -8.48 3.97 14.65
C VAL A 82 -7.04 3.69 15.05
N LEU A 83 -6.75 2.47 15.51
CA LEU A 83 -5.39 2.04 15.87
C LEU A 83 -4.46 2.01 14.65
N TRP A 84 -4.95 1.58 13.51
CA TRP A 84 -4.23 1.62 12.24
C TRP A 84 -3.86 3.06 11.85
N GLY A 85 -4.80 4.00 11.93
CA GLY A 85 -4.55 5.41 11.70
C GLY A 85 -3.54 5.98 12.71
N ALA A 86 -3.70 5.68 14.01
CA ALA A 86 -2.78 6.11 15.05
C ALA A 86 -1.35 5.59 14.83
N LEU A 87 -1.21 4.32 14.43
CA LEU A 87 0.08 3.70 14.08
C LEU A 87 0.78 4.51 12.99
N TYR A 88 0.11 4.77 11.86
CA TYR A 88 0.73 5.50 10.76
C TYR A 88 0.97 6.97 11.08
N GLY A 89 0.07 7.60 11.83
CA GLY A 89 0.28 8.95 12.36
C GLY A 89 1.55 9.05 13.20
N ALA A 90 1.76 8.10 14.11
CA ALA A 90 2.95 8.03 14.96
C ALA A 90 4.23 7.75 14.15
N LEU A 91 4.19 6.80 13.21
CA LEU A 91 5.34 6.46 12.37
C LEU A 91 5.77 7.66 11.50
N ILE A 92 4.82 8.34 10.85
CA ILE A 92 5.11 9.50 10.01
C ILE A 92 5.59 10.68 10.85
N ALA A 93 5.04 10.88 12.05
CA ALA A 93 5.53 11.89 12.98
C ALA A 93 6.98 11.58 13.39
N ALA A 94 7.29 10.34 13.75
CA ALA A 94 8.65 9.92 14.08
C ALA A 94 9.63 10.13 12.91
N GLU A 95 9.27 9.74 11.68
CA GLU A 95 10.08 9.97 10.49
C GLU A 95 10.36 11.46 10.26
N LYS A 96 9.33 12.32 10.39
CA LYS A 96 9.50 13.78 10.23
C LYS A 96 10.35 14.39 11.32
N LEU A 97 10.17 14.00 12.59
CA LEU A 97 10.98 14.48 13.70
C LEU A 97 12.44 14.04 13.56
N ALA A 98 12.68 12.81 13.09
CA ALA A 98 14.02 12.29 12.82
C ALA A 98 14.62 12.80 11.51
N ARG A 99 13.87 13.53 10.68
CA ARG A 99 14.25 13.94 9.31
C ARG A 99 14.73 12.76 8.48
N LEU A 100 14.04 11.63 8.61
CA LEU A 100 14.43 10.39 7.94
C LEU A 100 14.40 10.49 6.40
N PRO A 101 13.38 11.09 5.76
CA PRO A 101 13.37 11.25 4.31
C PRO A 101 14.61 11.99 3.77
N GLU A 102 14.98 13.11 4.41
CA GLU A 102 16.15 13.91 4.01
C GLU A 102 17.48 13.16 4.23
N ARG A 103 17.54 12.32 5.29
CA ARG A 103 18.71 11.46 5.54
C ARG A 103 18.85 10.37 4.48
N ILE A 104 17.72 9.78 4.04
CA ILE A 104 17.70 8.77 2.98
C ILE A 104 18.13 9.38 1.64
N GLU A 105 17.72 10.62 1.34
CA GLU A 105 18.16 11.33 0.12
C GLU A 105 19.67 11.55 0.12
N ARG A 106 20.26 11.95 1.25
CA ARG A 106 21.71 12.15 1.39
C ARG A 106 22.51 10.84 1.39
N HIS A 107 21.92 9.77 1.88
CA HIS A 107 22.55 8.46 2.05
C HIS A 107 21.71 7.35 1.43
N PRO A 108 21.77 7.11 0.10
CA PRO A 108 20.94 6.14 -0.61
C PRO A 108 21.03 4.71 -0.05
N ARG A 109 22.18 4.32 0.56
CA ARG A 109 22.35 3.01 1.22
C ARG A 109 21.43 2.85 2.42
N LEU A 110 21.15 3.93 3.16
CA LEU A 110 20.18 3.92 4.26
C LEU A 110 18.79 3.54 3.74
N GLY A 111 18.38 4.10 2.59
CA GLY A 111 17.12 3.76 1.95
C GLY A 111 17.00 2.29 1.54
N ALA A 112 18.09 1.63 1.20
CA ALA A 112 18.09 0.20 0.93
C ALA A 112 17.86 -0.62 2.21
N LEU A 113 18.45 -0.19 3.33
CA LEU A 113 18.30 -0.84 4.64
C LEU A 113 16.92 -0.61 5.28
N THR A 114 16.28 0.54 5.04
CA THR A 114 14.97 0.85 5.60
C THR A 114 13.82 0.16 4.87
N ARG A 115 13.98 -0.26 3.60
CA ARG A 115 12.92 -0.93 2.83
C ARG A 115 12.32 -2.16 3.53
N PRO A 116 13.09 -3.13 4.03
CA PRO A 116 12.53 -4.26 4.75
C PRO A 116 11.71 -3.85 5.98
N ALA A 117 12.20 -2.85 6.72
CA ALA A 117 11.48 -2.33 7.88
C ALA A 117 10.15 -1.68 7.48
N VAL A 118 10.13 -0.89 6.39
CA VAL A 118 8.89 -0.31 5.85
C VAL A 118 7.91 -1.39 5.43
N LEU A 119 8.36 -2.44 4.74
CA LEU A 119 7.52 -3.56 4.35
C LEU A 119 6.91 -4.28 5.57
N LEU A 120 7.70 -4.52 6.62
CA LEU A 120 7.21 -5.10 7.87
C LEU A 120 6.19 -4.21 8.57
N LEU A 121 6.46 -2.90 8.67
CA LEU A 121 5.52 -1.94 9.27
C LEU A 121 4.21 -1.86 8.48
N VAL A 122 4.27 -1.92 7.15
CA VAL A 122 3.10 -1.98 6.29
C VAL A 122 2.34 -3.29 6.49
N ALA A 123 3.03 -4.43 6.58
CA ALA A 123 2.40 -5.72 6.85
C ALA A 123 1.68 -5.73 8.21
N PHE A 124 2.28 -5.15 9.26
CA PHE A 124 1.61 -4.98 10.56
C PHE A 124 0.36 -4.08 10.45
N GLY A 125 0.46 -3.01 9.68
CA GLY A 125 -0.70 -2.17 9.37
C GLY A 125 -1.82 -2.95 8.67
N TRP A 126 -1.49 -3.83 7.72
CA TRP A 126 -2.48 -4.69 7.06
C TRP A 126 -3.11 -5.71 8.00
N VAL A 127 -2.37 -6.24 8.98
CA VAL A 127 -2.95 -7.12 10.02
C VAL A 127 -4.00 -6.37 10.84
N LEU A 128 -3.70 -5.14 11.29
CA LEU A 128 -4.68 -4.30 11.99
C LEU A 128 -5.91 -4.04 11.11
N PHE A 129 -5.70 -3.59 9.89
CA PHE A 129 -6.75 -3.22 8.95
C PHE A 129 -7.69 -4.39 8.61
N ARG A 130 -7.14 -5.59 8.44
CA ARG A 130 -7.88 -6.81 8.04
C ARG A 130 -8.53 -7.54 9.20
N SER A 131 -8.23 -7.18 10.44
CA SER A 131 -8.75 -7.88 11.61
C SER A 131 -10.14 -7.38 11.97
N PRO A 132 -11.08 -8.29 12.34
CA PRO A 132 -12.43 -7.90 12.70
C PRO A 132 -12.50 -7.09 14.00
N ASP A 133 -11.55 -7.30 14.91
CA ASP A 133 -11.44 -6.63 16.19
C ASP A 133 -9.98 -6.57 16.69
N VAL A 134 -9.75 -5.79 17.75
CA VAL A 134 -8.41 -5.55 18.32
C VAL A 134 -7.81 -6.82 18.91
N ALA A 135 -8.62 -7.68 19.54
CA ALA A 135 -8.12 -8.92 20.14
C ALA A 135 -7.61 -9.88 19.06
N SER A 136 -8.38 -10.06 17.99
CA SER A 136 -7.98 -10.85 16.81
C SER A 136 -6.71 -10.29 16.16
N ALA A 137 -6.58 -8.96 16.06
CA ALA A 137 -5.37 -8.31 15.56
C ALA A 137 -4.17 -8.64 16.45
N GLY A 138 -4.34 -8.54 17.77
CA GLY A 138 -3.30 -8.88 18.74
C GLY A 138 -2.84 -10.33 18.65
N CYS A 139 -3.78 -11.28 18.56
CA CYS A 139 -3.46 -12.70 18.38
C CYS A 139 -2.68 -12.97 17.09
N ARG A 140 -3.10 -12.35 15.96
CA ARG A 140 -2.41 -12.49 14.68
C ARG A 140 -1.01 -11.90 14.72
N LEU A 141 -0.84 -10.71 15.31
CA LEU A 141 0.47 -10.08 15.48
C LEU A 141 1.37 -10.93 16.40
N ALA A 142 0.84 -11.47 17.50
CA ALA A 142 1.59 -12.36 18.38
C ALA A 142 2.05 -13.64 17.66
N ALA A 143 1.18 -14.23 16.83
CA ALA A 143 1.50 -15.40 16.03
C ALA A 143 2.65 -15.15 15.02
N LEU A 144 2.78 -13.94 14.46
CA LEU A 144 3.91 -13.58 13.59
C LEU A 144 5.28 -13.66 14.31
N PHE A 145 5.28 -13.54 15.64
CA PHE A 145 6.47 -13.68 16.48
C PHE A 145 6.58 -15.07 17.15
N GLY A 146 5.71 -16.03 16.74
CA GLY A 146 5.73 -17.39 17.27
C GLY A 146 4.98 -17.59 18.57
N PHE A 147 4.31 -16.56 19.12
CA PHE A 147 3.53 -16.70 20.34
C PHE A 147 2.20 -17.41 20.07
N GLY A 148 1.98 -18.55 20.75
CA GLY A 148 0.78 -19.35 20.59
C GLY A 148 0.70 -20.17 19.30
N ALA A 149 1.75 -20.21 18.50
CA ALA A 149 1.84 -21.00 17.28
C ALA A 149 2.47 -22.36 17.61
N ALA A 150 1.90 -23.44 17.06
CA ALA A 150 2.46 -24.80 17.16
C ALA A 150 3.70 -25.01 16.29
N GLY A 151 4.08 -24.01 15.48
CA GLY A 151 5.23 -24.02 14.56
C GLY A 151 5.20 -22.82 13.62
N LEU A 152 6.22 -22.69 12.76
CA LEU A 152 6.31 -21.62 11.77
C LEU A 152 5.26 -21.74 10.66
N ALA A 153 4.82 -22.92 10.34
CA ALA A 153 3.76 -23.20 9.39
C ALA A 153 3.17 -24.60 9.69
N ASP A 154 1.86 -24.72 9.54
CA ASP A 154 1.17 -26.00 9.54
C ASP A 154 0.89 -26.49 8.10
N GLY A 155 0.27 -27.66 7.98
CA GLY A 155 -0.06 -28.25 6.67
C GLY A 155 -1.03 -27.38 5.87
N ALA A 156 -1.95 -26.68 6.52
CA ALA A 156 -2.92 -25.80 5.88
C ALA A 156 -2.24 -24.55 5.31
N ALA A 157 -1.38 -23.90 6.10
CA ALA A 157 -0.63 -22.73 5.66
C ALA A 157 0.31 -23.08 4.48
N TRP A 158 0.93 -24.28 4.51
CA TRP A 158 1.77 -24.73 3.41
C TRP A 158 0.98 -25.03 2.15
N PHE A 159 -0.21 -25.61 2.29
CA PHE A 159 -1.13 -25.83 1.17
C PHE A 159 -1.55 -24.50 0.53
N GLU A 160 -2.05 -23.55 1.31
CA GLU A 160 -2.44 -22.23 0.82
C GLU A 160 -1.28 -21.48 0.15
N PHE A 161 -0.07 -21.55 0.74
CA PHE A 161 1.11 -20.94 0.13
C PHE A 161 1.41 -21.54 -1.25
N ARG A 162 1.31 -22.85 -1.42
CA ARG A 162 1.53 -23.51 -2.72
C ARG A 162 0.47 -23.11 -3.75
N GLU A 163 -0.80 -23.08 -3.35
CA GLU A 163 -1.91 -22.66 -4.21
C GLU A 163 -1.74 -21.21 -4.70
N LEU A 164 -1.27 -20.33 -3.83
CA LEU A 164 -1.10 -18.92 -4.12
C LEU A 164 0.31 -18.54 -4.58
N ALA A 165 1.24 -19.47 -4.69
CA ALA A 165 2.65 -19.19 -4.99
C ALA A 165 2.84 -18.42 -6.30
N ALA A 166 2.10 -18.78 -7.35
CA ALA A 166 2.13 -18.09 -8.64
C ALA A 166 1.61 -16.65 -8.51
N VAL A 167 0.53 -16.44 -7.75
CA VAL A 167 -0.05 -15.12 -7.50
C VAL A 167 0.93 -14.25 -6.71
N PHE A 168 1.58 -14.82 -5.67
CA PHE A 168 2.62 -14.12 -4.92
C PHE A 168 3.80 -13.74 -5.81
N ALA A 169 4.29 -14.66 -6.64
CA ALA A 169 5.40 -14.39 -7.56
C ALA A 169 5.07 -13.25 -8.53
N VAL A 170 3.90 -13.29 -9.17
CA VAL A 170 3.43 -12.23 -10.06
C VAL A 170 3.25 -10.91 -9.29
N GLY A 171 2.67 -10.93 -8.08
CA GLY A 171 2.49 -9.76 -7.24
C GLY A 171 3.81 -9.10 -6.86
N ILE A 172 4.82 -9.88 -6.47
CA ILE A 172 6.17 -9.39 -6.15
C ILE A 172 6.81 -8.75 -7.40
N LEU A 173 6.75 -9.43 -8.55
CA LEU A 173 7.28 -8.91 -9.80
C LEU A 173 6.58 -7.60 -10.21
N ALA A 174 5.26 -7.55 -10.14
CA ALA A 174 4.47 -6.36 -10.47
C ALA A 174 4.65 -5.20 -9.49
N SER A 175 5.12 -5.47 -8.26
CA SER A 175 5.38 -4.43 -7.25
C SER A 175 6.62 -3.59 -7.54
N VAL A 176 7.52 -4.05 -8.41
CA VAL A 176 8.77 -3.36 -8.76
C VAL A 176 8.63 -2.68 -10.12
N PRO A 177 9.06 -1.41 -10.28
CA PRO A 177 8.95 -0.66 -11.54
C PRO A 177 10.01 -1.10 -12.58
N TRP A 178 10.08 -2.40 -12.88
CA TRP A 178 11.01 -2.92 -13.90
C TRP A 178 10.48 -2.68 -15.32
N LEU A 179 9.17 -2.79 -15.51
CA LEU A 179 8.54 -2.61 -16.83
C LEU A 179 8.74 -1.19 -17.38
N PRO A 180 8.43 -0.10 -16.65
CA PRO A 180 8.73 1.26 -17.11
C PRO A 180 10.23 1.53 -17.34
N ARG A 181 11.11 0.75 -16.69
CA ARG A 181 12.57 0.85 -16.95
C ARG A 181 12.95 0.19 -18.26
N LEU A 182 12.36 -0.98 -18.57
CA LEU A 182 12.59 -1.66 -19.84
C LEU A 182 12.00 -0.87 -21.01
N GLU A 183 10.80 -0.30 -20.86
CA GLU A 183 10.19 0.58 -21.86
C GLU A 183 11.12 1.72 -22.23
N ARG A 184 11.62 2.45 -21.25
CA ARG A 184 12.58 3.55 -21.47
C ARG A 184 13.89 3.08 -22.09
N ALA A 185 14.41 1.92 -21.66
CA ALA A 185 15.68 1.39 -22.18
C ALA A 185 15.57 0.87 -23.61
N TRP A 186 14.38 0.45 -24.04
CA TRP A 186 14.13 -0.11 -25.36
C TRP A 186 13.29 0.79 -26.28
N GLU A 187 13.05 2.02 -25.85
CA GLU A 187 12.32 3.02 -26.62
C GLU A 187 12.94 3.20 -28.03
N GLY A 188 12.09 3.20 -29.05
CA GLY A 188 12.53 3.29 -30.45
C GLY A 188 13.21 2.05 -31.02
N THR A 189 13.33 0.95 -30.27
CA THR A 189 13.92 -0.31 -30.74
C THR A 189 12.86 -1.35 -31.08
N ARG A 190 13.25 -2.36 -31.90
CA ARG A 190 12.37 -3.52 -32.20
C ARG A 190 11.95 -4.28 -30.91
N ARG A 191 12.80 -4.29 -29.87
CA ARG A 191 12.48 -4.90 -28.57
C ARG A 191 11.39 -4.13 -27.85
N GLY A 192 11.39 -2.80 -27.90
CA GLY A 192 10.31 -1.97 -27.36
C GLY A 192 8.98 -2.22 -28.05
N THR A 193 8.96 -2.33 -29.39
CA THR A 193 7.76 -2.68 -30.14
C THR A 193 7.19 -4.05 -29.73
N LEU A 194 8.07 -5.05 -29.56
CA LEU A 194 7.69 -6.38 -29.06
C LEU A 194 7.15 -6.32 -27.64
N LEU A 195 7.78 -5.58 -26.74
CA LEU A 195 7.35 -5.41 -25.36
C LEU A 195 5.93 -4.85 -25.31
N HIS A 196 5.65 -3.76 -25.99
CA HIS A 196 4.31 -3.18 -26.08
C HIS A 196 3.29 -4.14 -26.71
N GLY A 197 3.69 -4.98 -27.67
CA GLY A 197 2.84 -6.03 -28.21
C GLY A 197 2.45 -7.06 -27.16
N VAL A 198 3.43 -7.56 -26.40
CA VAL A 198 3.21 -8.50 -25.29
C VAL A 198 2.33 -7.91 -24.21
N GLU A 199 2.58 -6.67 -23.80
CA GLU A 199 1.76 -5.97 -22.81
C GLU A 199 0.30 -5.89 -23.21
N ARG A 200 0.02 -5.52 -24.45
CA ARG A 200 -1.36 -5.48 -24.97
C ARG A 200 -2.04 -6.84 -24.93
N VAL A 201 -1.34 -7.90 -25.33
CA VAL A 201 -1.87 -9.28 -25.26
C VAL A 201 -2.15 -9.68 -23.81
N VAL A 202 -1.22 -9.41 -22.90
CA VAL A 202 -1.40 -9.70 -21.46
C VAL A 202 -2.58 -8.91 -20.89
N GLN A 203 -2.71 -7.63 -21.19
CA GLN A 203 -3.83 -6.79 -20.74
C GLN A 203 -5.17 -7.31 -21.27
N LEU A 204 -5.23 -7.70 -22.54
CA LEU A 204 -6.44 -8.29 -23.14
C LEU A 204 -6.81 -9.63 -22.51
N ALA A 205 -5.82 -10.45 -22.11
CA ALA A 205 -6.07 -11.74 -21.46
C ALA A 205 -6.45 -11.59 -19.99
N LEU A 206 -5.85 -10.62 -19.28
CA LEU A 206 -6.13 -10.37 -17.85
C LEU A 206 -7.55 -9.86 -17.61
N PHE A 207 -8.13 -9.15 -18.56
CA PHE A 207 -9.49 -8.62 -18.40
C PHE A 207 -10.54 -9.74 -18.29
N PRO A 208 -10.69 -10.66 -19.27
CA PRO A 208 -11.65 -11.76 -19.16
C PRO A 208 -11.29 -12.74 -18.03
N ALA A 209 -10.01 -12.96 -17.75
CA ALA A 209 -9.60 -13.79 -16.61
C ALA A 209 -10.06 -13.17 -15.28
N GLY A 210 -9.91 -11.86 -15.09
CA GLY A 210 -10.39 -11.16 -13.91
C GLY A 210 -11.91 -11.19 -13.79
N VAL A 211 -12.65 -10.99 -14.89
CA VAL A 211 -14.11 -11.09 -14.91
C VAL A 211 -14.56 -12.52 -14.56
N SER A 212 -13.92 -13.55 -15.15
CA SER A 212 -14.23 -14.95 -14.86
C SER A 212 -14.00 -15.28 -13.39
N TYR A 213 -12.88 -14.82 -12.81
CA TYR A 213 -12.58 -15.02 -11.40
C TYR A 213 -13.63 -14.36 -10.48
N LEU A 214 -14.04 -13.13 -10.78
CA LEU A 214 -15.10 -12.42 -10.04
C LEU A 214 -16.46 -13.12 -10.18
N ALA A 215 -16.80 -13.61 -11.35
CA ALA A 215 -18.06 -14.32 -11.59
C ALA A 215 -18.14 -15.67 -10.88
N MET A 216 -17.00 -16.35 -10.71
CA MET A 216 -16.91 -17.65 -10.02
C MET A 216 -16.78 -17.49 -8.49
N SER A 217 -16.32 -16.35 -8.01
CA SER A 217 -16.14 -16.12 -6.58
C SER A 217 -17.46 -15.73 -5.95
N ALA A 218 -17.93 -16.53 -4.96
CA ALA A 218 -19.09 -16.18 -4.14
C ALA A 218 -18.76 -15.04 -3.14
N HIS A 219 -17.55 -14.53 -3.15
CA HIS A 219 -17.06 -13.50 -2.23
C HIS A 219 -17.22 -12.12 -2.85
N ASN A 220 -17.87 -11.20 -2.12
CA ASN A 220 -17.94 -9.81 -2.56
C ASN A 220 -16.54 -9.19 -2.53
N PRO A 221 -15.95 -8.81 -3.68
CA PRO A 221 -14.60 -8.26 -3.72
C PRO A 221 -14.51 -6.84 -3.15
N PHE A 222 -15.64 -6.19 -2.89
CA PHE A 222 -15.66 -4.85 -2.34
C PHE A 222 -15.49 -4.89 -0.82
N ILE A 223 -14.28 -4.58 -0.39
CA ILE A 223 -13.90 -4.45 1.03
C ILE A 223 -14.84 -3.50 1.82
N TYR A 224 -15.46 -2.55 1.14
CA TYR A 224 -16.31 -1.51 1.74
C TYR A 224 -17.79 -1.90 1.88
N PHE A 225 -18.24 -3.05 1.40
CA PHE A 225 -19.63 -3.52 1.55
C PHE A 225 -19.87 -4.46 2.74
N ASN A 226 -18.88 -4.64 3.62
CA ASN A 226 -19.00 -5.43 4.86
C ASN A 226 -19.13 -4.55 6.11
N PHE A 227 -19.77 -3.41 5.98
CA PHE A 227 -20.11 -2.51 7.09
C PHE A 227 -21.60 -2.58 7.41
#